data_c50b7e0fd3877a944a339362bb90d3a1
#
_entry.id   c50b7e0fd3877a944a339362bb90d3a1
#
_cell.length_a   1.000
_cell.length_b   1.000
_cell.length_c   1.000
_cell.angle_alpha   90.00
_cell.angle_beta   90.00
_cell.angle_gamma   90.00
#
_symmetry.space_group_name_H-M   'P 1'
#
loop_
_entity.id
_entity.type
_entity.pdbx_description
1 polymer ?
#
loop_
_entity_poly.entity_id
_entity_poly.type
_entity_poly.pdbx_seq_one_letter_code
_entity_poly.pdbx_strand_id
1 'polypeptide(L)'
;MSKQRYTYMFNEVDMTMRNLCGGKGANLGQMTKLGLPIPEGFIVTTETCSYFYENGKKLSKEIIEQIKESLKILEKQTSKKFGDPNNPLLLSVRSGARVSMPGMMDTILNLGLNDIVAAGLARKTNNPRFVYDSYRRFVQMYADVVMGVGKSEFEKIIDEMKEERGIKLDTEFSADDFKKMIQKFKTIYKKDVGKDFPENPEEQLFGAINAVFLSWNTPRAIYYRRMNDIPHEWGTAVNVQSMVFGNMGDTSGTGVAFSRNPATGEDHCYGEYLMNAQGEDVVAGIRTPEDLDHLKDYGEELYDELIGSMKKLEAFYKDMQDIEFTIEDNKLYLLQT
;
A
#
# COMPACT_ATOMS: atom_id res chain seq x y z
N MET A 1 -16.25 32.41 -4.97
CA MET A 1 -14.94 31.81 -4.65
C MET A 1 -15.04 30.32 -4.93
N SER A 2 -14.16 29.74 -5.75
CA SER A 2 -14.13 28.31 -5.96
C SER A 2 -13.82 27.61 -4.62
N LYS A 3 -14.59 26.60 -4.25
CA LYS A 3 -14.40 25.82 -3.03
C LYS A 3 -13.00 25.18 -3.10
N GLN A 4 -12.19 25.29 -2.06
CA GLN A 4 -10.86 24.68 -2.03
C GLN A 4 -10.99 23.18 -2.15
N ARG A 5 -10.16 22.57 -3.01
CA ARG A 5 -10.22 21.15 -3.30
C ARG A 5 -9.03 20.43 -2.66
N TYR A 6 -9.34 19.46 -1.81
CA TYR A 6 -8.37 18.72 -1.00
C TYR A 6 -8.14 17.28 -1.48
N THR A 7 -8.98 16.79 -2.39
CA THR A 7 -8.87 15.43 -2.92
C THR A 7 -9.00 15.39 -4.44
N TYR A 8 -8.28 14.46 -5.09
CA TYR A 8 -8.28 14.24 -6.53
C TYR A 8 -8.23 12.75 -6.83
N MET A 9 -9.08 12.27 -7.76
CA MET A 9 -8.97 10.90 -8.28
C MET A 9 -7.73 10.77 -9.17
N PHE A 10 -7.13 9.58 -9.27
CA PHE A 10 -5.91 9.39 -10.08
C PHE A 10 -6.09 9.85 -11.54
N ASN A 11 -7.23 9.59 -12.16
CA ASN A 11 -7.52 10.00 -13.55
C ASN A 11 -7.61 11.53 -13.76
N GLU A 12 -7.68 12.31 -12.67
CA GLU A 12 -7.71 13.79 -12.73
C GLU A 12 -6.29 14.41 -12.60
N VAL A 13 -5.29 13.61 -12.23
CA VAL A 13 -3.95 14.07 -11.84
C VAL A 13 -2.92 13.76 -12.94
N ASP A 14 -1.90 14.60 -13.05
CA ASP A 14 -0.71 14.39 -13.88
C ASP A 14 0.55 15.01 -13.26
N MET A 15 1.67 14.93 -13.98
CA MET A 15 2.98 15.39 -13.49
C MET A 15 3.03 16.88 -13.17
N THR A 16 2.15 17.72 -13.76
CA THR A 16 2.09 19.17 -13.46
C THR A 16 1.58 19.44 -12.05
N MET A 17 0.86 18.47 -11.47
CA MET A 17 0.29 18.56 -10.11
C MET A 17 1.21 18.01 -9.02
N ARG A 18 2.49 17.74 -9.32
CA ARG A 18 3.45 17.13 -8.37
C ARG A 18 3.55 17.90 -7.04
N ASN A 19 3.45 19.21 -7.06
CA ASN A 19 3.50 20.00 -5.83
C ASN A 19 2.29 19.81 -4.93
N LEU A 20 1.13 19.54 -5.51
CA LEU A 20 -0.14 19.36 -4.81
C LEU A 20 -0.40 17.89 -4.43
N CYS A 21 -0.06 16.98 -5.33
CA CYS A 21 -0.37 15.54 -5.20
C CYS A 21 0.83 14.69 -4.76
N GLY A 22 2.00 15.31 -4.59
CA GLY A 22 3.25 14.61 -4.33
C GLY A 22 3.79 13.88 -5.56
N GLY A 23 5.03 13.41 -5.49
CA GLY A 23 5.67 12.69 -6.60
C GLY A 23 4.94 11.38 -6.94
N LYS A 24 4.71 10.56 -5.93
CA LYS A 24 4.02 9.26 -6.09
C LYS A 24 2.60 9.44 -6.65
N GLY A 25 1.81 10.40 -6.12
CA GLY A 25 0.46 10.66 -6.61
C GLY A 25 0.44 11.19 -8.04
N ALA A 26 1.36 12.09 -8.39
CA ALA A 26 1.49 12.59 -9.75
C ALA A 26 1.86 11.48 -10.76
N ASN A 27 2.78 10.58 -10.37
CA ASN A 27 3.15 9.42 -11.19
C ASN A 27 1.96 8.47 -11.38
N LEU A 28 1.23 8.11 -10.31
CA LEU A 28 0.04 7.26 -10.39
C LEU A 28 -1.01 7.87 -11.34
N GLY A 29 -1.27 9.17 -11.22
CA GLY A 29 -2.17 9.88 -12.13
C GLY A 29 -1.69 9.87 -13.57
N GLN A 30 -0.41 10.11 -13.81
CA GLN A 30 0.18 10.08 -15.15
C GLN A 30 0.12 8.68 -15.76
N MET A 31 0.44 7.64 -15.00
CA MET A 31 0.32 6.25 -15.45
C MET A 31 -1.12 5.88 -15.81
N THR A 32 -2.10 6.33 -15.02
CA THR A 32 -3.53 6.17 -15.32
C THR A 32 -3.90 6.84 -16.63
N LYS A 33 -3.45 8.09 -16.88
CA LYS A 33 -3.68 8.81 -18.16
C LYS A 33 -3.01 8.15 -19.35
N LEU A 34 -1.89 7.47 -19.14
CA LEU A 34 -1.23 6.67 -20.17
C LEU A 34 -1.96 5.35 -20.46
N GLY A 35 -3.04 5.04 -19.75
CA GLY A 35 -3.81 3.81 -19.92
C GLY A 35 -3.08 2.56 -19.42
N LEU A 36 -2.19 2.72 -18.44
CA LEU A 36 -1.51 1.60 -17.77
C LEU A 36 -2.42 0.98 -16.70
N PRO A 37 -2.25 -0.30 -16.36
CA PRO A 37 -3.09 -1.01 -15.41
C PRO A 37 -2.77 -0.60 -13.96
N ILE A 38 -3.28 0.55 -13.53
CA ILE A 38 -3.10 1.09 -12.19
C ILE A 38 -4.35 0.76 -11.36
N PRO A 39 -4.22 0.21 -10.14
CA PRO A 39 -5.35 0.08 -9.25
C PRO A 39 -5.95 1.46 -8.93
N GLU A 40 -7.27 1.58 -9.01
CA GLU A 40 -7.99 2.84 -8.80
C GLU A 40 -7.72 3.44 -7.43
N GLY A 41 -7.74 4.77 -7.35
CA GLY A 41 -7.49 5.47 -6.10
C GLY A 41 -7.67 6.98 -6.19
N PHE A 42 -7.42 7.63 -5.06
CA PHE A 42 -7.45 9.10 -4.95
C PHE A 42 -6.32 9.61 -4.06
N ILE A 43 -6.05 10.89 -4.17
CA ILE A 43 -5.00 11.58 -3.45
C ILE A 43 -5.64 12.60 -2.50
N VAL A 44 -5.19 12.62 -1.24
CA VAL A 44 -5.40 13.73 -0.33
C VAL A 44 -4.16 14.62 -0.41
N THR A 45 -4.34 15.91 -0.69
CA THR A 45 -3.28 16.82 -1.13
C THR A 45 -2.26 17.18 -0.03
N THR A 46 -1.09 17.69 -0.45
CA THR A 46 -0.08 18.25 0.45
C THR A 46 -0.62 19.45 1.25
N GLU A 47 -1.53 20.22 0.67
CA GLU A 47 -2.20 21.34 1.36
C GLU A 47 -3.05 20.87 2.54
N THR A 48 -3.62 19.68 2.44
CA THR A 48 -4.33 19.05 3.57
C THR A 48 -3.38 18.75 4.73
N CYS A 49 -2.14 18.34 4.43
CA CYS A 49 -1.12 18.12 5.45
C CYS A 49 -0.75 19.44 6.17
N SER A 50 -0.55 20.52 5.42
CA SER A 50 -0.30 21.84 5.99
C SER A 50 -1.47 22.29 6.86
N TYR A 51 -2.69 22.20 6.34
CA TYR A 51 -3.92 22.48 7.11
C TYR A 51 -3.98 21.67 8.42
N PHE A 52 -3.69 20.37 8.35
CA PHE A 52 -3.70 19.49 9.52
C PHE A 52 -2.78 19.96 10.63
N TYR A 53 -1.55 20.38 10.29
CA TYR A 53 -0.61 20.89 11.28
C TYR A 53 -1.00 22.28 11.82
N GLU A 54 -1.50 23.19 10.99
CA GLU A 54 -1.93 24.54 11.37
C GLU A 54 -3.19 24.52 12.26
N ASN A 55 -4.02 23.45 12.16
CA ASN A 55 -5.27 23.34 12.90
C ASN A 55 -5.20 22.29 14.03
N GLY A 56 -4.06 22.19 14.72
CA GLY A 56 -3.89 21.35 15.90
C GLY A 56 -4.00 19.85 15.61
N LYS A 57 -3.53 19.42 14.44
CA LYS A 57 -3.55 18.02 13.95
C LYS A 57 -4.99 17.48 13.82
N LYS A 58 -5.87 18.29 13.27
CA LYS A 58 -7.28 17.92 13.03
C LYS A 58 -7.69 18.29 11.60
N LEU A 59 -8.47 17.41 10.99
CA LEU A 59 -9.10 17.67 9.70
C LEU A 59 -10.43 18.42 9.90
N SER A 60 -10.75 19.37 9.01
CA SER A 60 -12.05 20.04 9.03
C SER A 60 -13.15 19.10 8.55
N LYS A 61 -14.42 19.45 8.87
CA LYS A 61 -15.58 18.73 8.34
C LYS A 61 -15.58 18.70 6.81
N GLU A 62 -15.19 19.80 6.16
CA GLU A 62 -15.13 19.90 4.72
C GLU A 62 -14.12 18.92 4.10
N ILE A 63 -12.92 18.79 4.69
CA ILE A 63 -11.89 17.83 4.24
C ILE A 63 -12.41 16.40 4.42
N ILE A 64 -13.00 16.10 5.58
CA ILE A 64 -13.58 14.78 5.86
C ILE A 64 -14.66 14.41 4.83
N GLU A 65 -15.54 15.36 4.50
CA GLU A 65 -16.58 15.16 3.49
C GLU A 65 -16.00 14.89 2.10
N GLN A 66 -14.98 15.66 1.67
CA GLN A 66 -14.31 15.43 0.38
C GLN A 66 -13.61 14.06 0.32
N ILE A 67 -12.98 13.60 1.40
CA ILE A 67 -12.40 12.26 1.49
C ILE A 67 -13.50 11.19 1.35
N LYS A 68 -14.63 11.35 2.03
CA LYS A 68 -15.77 10.43 1.93
C LYS A 68 -16.40 10.42 0.54
N GLU A 69 -16.49 11.57 -0.12
CA GLU A 69 -16.97 11.67 -1.50
C GLU A 69 -16.03 10.93 -2.47
N SER A 70 -14.71 11.13 -2.33
CA SER A 70 -13.71 10.42 -3.13
C SER A 70 -13.76 8.91 -2.90
N LEU A 71 -13.97 8.47 -1.65
CA LEU A 71 -14.15 7.05 -1.34
C LEU A 71 -15.38 6.47 -2.04
N LYS A 72 -16.53 7.18 -2.06
CA LYS A 72 -17.73 6.74 -2.79
C LYS A 72 -17.50 6.65 -4.30
N ILE A 73 -16.71 7.56 -4.87
CA ILE A 73 -16.32 7.49 -6.29
C ILE A 73 -15.48 6.24 -6.54
N LEU A 74 -14.49 5.98 -5.67
CA LEU A 74 -13.63 4.80 -5.74
C LEU A 74 -14.43 3.49 -5.60
N GLU A 75 -15.40 3.43 -4.68
CA GLU A 75 -16.32 2.29 -4.55
C GLU A 75 -17.09 2.02 -5.85
N LYS A 76 -17.55 3.08 -6.50
CA LYS A 76 -18.25 2.97 -7.79
C LYS A 76 -17.33 2.51 -8.92
N GLN A 77 -16.11 3.05 -9.01
CA GLN A 77 -15.13 2.66 -10.02
C GLN A 77 -14.72 1.20 -9.92
N THR A 78 -14.48 0.73 -8.68
CA THR A 78 -14.08 -0.65 -8.42
C THR A 78 -15.24 -1.65 -8.34
N SER A 79 -16.49 -1.16 -8.29
CA SER A 79 -17.68 -1.98 -8.00
C SER A 79 -17.56 -2.78 -6.70
N LYS A 80 -16.74 -2.32 -5.76
CA LYS A 80 -16.53 -2.88 -4.41
C LYS A 80 -16.96 -1.85 -3.37
N LYS A 81 -17.18 -2.28 -2.12
CA LYS A 81 -17.59 -1.38 -1.06
C LYS A 81 -16.71 -1.51 0.17
N PHE A 82 -16.29 -0.38 0.73
CA PHE A 82 -15.44 -0.34 1.92
C PHE A 82 -16.24 -0.80 3.15
N GLY A 83 -15.77 -1.87 3.80
CA GLY A 83 -16.44 -2.49 4.95
C GLY A 83 -17.58 -3.47 4.61
N ASP A 84 -17.87 -3.73 3.34
CA ASP A 84 -18.88 -4.74 2.95
C ASP A 84 -18.28 -6.15 3.03
N PRO A 85 -18.86 -7.07 3.81
CA PRO A 85 -18.34 -8.43 3.91
C PRO A 85 -18.54 -9.29 2.65
N ASN A 86 -19.45 -8.91 1.75
CA ASN A 86 -19.77 -9.70 0.56
C ASN A 86 -18.90 -9.32 -0.64
N ASN A 87 -18.56 -8.03 -0.76
CA ASN A 87 -17.70 -7.53 -1.83
C ASN A 87 -16.80 -6.39 -1.34
N PRO A 88 -15.85 -6.69 -0.44
CA PRO A 88 -15.07 -5.67 0.23
C PRO A 88 -14.13 -4.94 -0.71
N LEU A 89 -14.10 -3.62 -0.60
CA LEU A 89 -12.99 -2.80 -1.03
C LEU A 89 -11.96 -2.77 0.10
N LEU A 90 -10.74 -3.21 -0.16
CA LEU A 90 -9.63 -3.00 0.76
C LEU A 90 -8.71 -1.93 0.20
N LEU A 91 -8.07 -1.16 1.09
CA LEU A 91 -7.31 0.01 0.72
C LEU A 91 -5.87 -0.06 1.22
N SER A 92 -4.97 0.54 0.46
CA SER A 92 -3.66 0.99 0.94
C SER A 92 -3.68 2.49 1.15
N VAL A 93 -3.00 2.97 2.19
CA VAL A 93 -2.79 4.39 2.47
C VAL A 93 -1.29 4.62 2.54
N ARG A 94 -0.78 5.39 1.57
CA ARG A 94 0.66 5.60 1.36
C ARG A 94 1.00 7.08 1.38
N SER A 95 2.14 7.43 1.93
CA SER A 95 2.70 8.79 1.83
C SER A 95 3.09 9.13 0.39
N GLY A 96 3.01 10.41 0.05
CA GLY A 96 3.38 10.94 -1.25
C GLY A 96 4.02 12.33 -1.14
N ALA A 97 5.28 12.41 -0.68
CA ALA A 97 6.02 13.65 -0.67
C ALA A 97 6.36 14.10 -2.09
N ARG A 98 6.68 15.41 -2.27
CA ARG A 98 7.07 16.00 -3.57
C ARG A 98 8.34 15.38 -4.14
N VAL A 99 9.23 14.91 -3.26
CA VAL A 99 10.46 14.19 -3.58
C VAL A 99 10.47 12.85 -2.84
N SER A 100 11.18 11.88 -3.38
CA SER A 100 11.31 10.56 -2.75
C SER A 100 12.04 10.68 -1.41
N MET A 101 11.50 10.03 -0.38
CA MET A 101 12.07 9.96 0.96
C MET A 101 12.02 8.49 1.44
N PRO A 102 12.87 7.61 0.88
CA PRO A 102 12.80 6.16 1.12
C PRO A 102 12.90 5.81 2.61
N GLY A 103 11.98 4.99 3.12
CA GLY A 103 11.96 4.55 4.51
C GLY A 103 11.64 5.61 5.57
N MET A 104 11.37 6.87 5.15
CA MET A 104 11.16 7.96 6.09
C MET A 104 9.72 8.13 6.53
N MET A 105 8.78 7.73 5.71
CA MET A 105 7.34 7.89 5.94
C MET A 105 6.60 6.56 5.84
N ASP A 106 5.40 6.55 6.39
CA ASP A 106 4.67 5.33 6.65
C ASP A 106 3.72 4.93 5.50
N THR A 107 3.42 3.64 5.46
CA THR A 107 2.43 3.00 4.59
C THR A 107 1.57 2.08 5.43
N ILE A 108 0.27 2.04 5.18
CA ILE A 108 -0.66 1.12 5.81
C ILE A 108 -1.40 0.35 4.70
N LEU A 109 -1.38 -0.97 4.78
CA LEU A 109 -2.01 -1.88 3.81
C LEU A 109 -3.21 -2.59 4.42
N ASN A 110 -4.07 -3.13 3.57
CA ASN A 110 -5.21 -3.99 3.95
C ASN A 110 -6.27 -3.30 4.83
N LEU A 111 -6.40 -1.96 4.76
CA LEU A 111 -7.46 -1.24 5.47
C LEU A 111 -8.85 -1.70 5.00
N GLY A 112 -9.76 -1.77 5.93
CA GLY A 112 -11.13 -2.26 5.73
C GLY A 112 -11.33 -3.66 6.25
N LEU A 113 -10.25 -4.40 6.59
CA LEU A 113 -10.36 -5.68 7.26
C LEU A 113 -10.80 -5.51 8.72
N ASN A 114 -11.76 -6.31 9.09
CA ASN A 114 -12.23 -6.55 10.44
C ASN A 114 -12.75 -7.99 10.52
N ASP A 115 -13.23 -8.43 11.67
CA ASP A 115 -13.67 -9.81 11.85
C ASP A 115 -14.79 -10.23 10.87
N ILE A 116 -15.72 -9.32 10.59
CA ILE A 116 -16.87 -9.57 9.69
C ILE A 116 -16.42 -9.59 8.24
N VAL A 117 -15.63 -8.60 7.81
CA VAL A 117 -15.12 -8.48 6.44
C VAL A 117 -14.18 -9.64 6.12
N ALA A 118 -13.29 -10.01 7.05
CA ALA A 118 -12.38 -11.14 6.87
C ALA A 118 -13.14 -12.46 6.68
N ALA A 119 -14.18 -12.72 7.51
CA ALA A 119 -15.01 -13.90 7.34
C ALA A 119 -15.76 -13.92 5.99
N GLY A 120 -16.25 -12.77 5.53
CA GLY A 120 -16.92 -12.62 4.23
C GLY A 120 -15.97 -12.86 3.06
N LEU A 121 -14.81 -12.22 3.08
CA LEU A 121 -13.78 -12.34 2.05
C LEU A 121 -13.22 -13.78 1.97
N ALA A 122 -13.04 -14.45 3.11
CA ALA A 122 -12.60 -15.84 3.15
C ALA A 122 -13.59 -16.79 2.45
N ARG A 123 -14.90 -16.57 2.62
CA ARG A 123 -15.93 -17.32 1.88
C ARG A 123 -15.89 -17.00 0.38
N LYS A 124 -15.77 -15.71 0.03
CA LYS A 124 -15.77 -15.27 -1.37
C LYS A 124 -14.58 -15.81 -2.16
N THR A 125 -13.39 -15.77 -1.58
CA THR A 125 -12.14 -16.19 -2.24
C THR A 125 -11.91 -17.70 -2.15
N ASN A 126 -12.64 -18.41 -1.29
CA ASN A 126 -12.36 -19.78 -0.90
C ASN A 126 -10.89 -20.00 -0.44
N ASN A 127 -10.25 -18.93 0.02
CA ASN A 127 -8.87 -18.93 0.49
C ASN A 127 -8.75 -18.25 1.87
N PRO A 128 -9.22 -18.91 2.95
CA PRO A 128 -9.18 -18.33 4.28
C PRO A 128 -7.76 -18.03 4.76
N ARG A 129 -6.75 -18.82 4.32
CA ARG A 129 -5.37 -18.61 4.71
C ARG A 129 -4.88 -17.25 4.25
N PHE A 130 -5.04 -16.91 2.98
CA PHE A 130 -4.72 -15.61 2.41
C PHE A 130 -5.35 -14.46 3.20
N VAL A 131 -6.65 -14.58 3.48
CA VAL A 131 -7.41 -13.50 4.12
C VAL A 131 -6.94 -13.26 5.55
N TYR A 132 -6.75 -14.33 6.34
CA TYR A 132 -6.32 -14.18 7.72
C TYR A 132 -4.83 -13.81 7.85
N ASP A 133 -3.97 -14.16 6.89
CA ASP A 133 -2.60 -13.62 6.81
C ASP A 133 -2.64 -12.11 6.54
N SER A 134 -3.43 -11.66 5.55
CA SER A 134 -3.60 -10.23 5.25
C SER A 134 -4.17 -9.47 6.45
N TYR A 135 -5.09 -10.06 7.19
CA TYR A 135 -5.67 -9.44 8.39
C TYR A 135 -4.67 -9.36 9.54
N ARG A 136 -3.89 -10.42 9.77
CA ARG A 136 -2.80 -10.40 10.75
C ARG A 136 -1.78 -9.28 10.45
N ARG A 137 -1.36 -9.18 9.19
CA ARG A 137 -0.45 -8.11 8.73
C ARG A 137 -1.05 -6.72 8.96
N PHE A 138 -2.34 -6.55 8.66
CA PHE A 138 -3.04 -5.29 8.89
C PHE A 138 -3.07 -4.90 10.37
N VAL A 139 -3.44 -5.82 11.27
CA VAL A 139 -3.49 -5.53 12.72
C VAL A 139 -2.11 -5.12 13.24
N GLN A 140 -1.07 -5.85 12.85
CA GLN A 140 0.33 -5.52 13.24
C GLN A 140 0.75 -4.15 12.71
N MET A 141 0.55 -3.90 11.41
CA MET A 141 0.95 -2.66 10.76
C MET A 141 0.17 -1.45 11.32
N TYR A 142 -1.14 -1.59 11.53
CA TYR A 142 -1.95 -0.53 12.12
C TYR A 142 -1.53 -0.21 13.56
N ALA A 143 -1.26 -1.24 14.36
CA ALA A 143 -0.79 -1.06 15.72
C ALA A 143 0.58 -0.33 15.78
N ASP A 144 1.52 -0.73 14.94
CA ASP A 144 2.85 -0.10 14.89
C ASP A 144 2.79 1.32 14.31
N VAL A 145 2.22 1.47 13.12
CA VAL A 145 2.29 2.73 12.36
C VAL A 145 1.32 3.79 12.89
N VAL A 146 0.07 3.39 13.19
CA VAL A 146 -0.98 4.34 13.59
C VAL A 146 -0.93 4.63 15.08
N MET A 147 -0.63 3.61 15.89
CA MET A 147 -0.70 3.72 17.35
C MET A 147 0.66 3.73 18.04
N GLY A 148 1.75 3.46 17.31
CA GLY A 148 3.11 3.46 17.86
C GLY A 148 3.41 2.28 18.78
N VAL A 149 2.68 1.18 18.65
CA VAL A 149 2.94 -0.06 19.39
C VAL A 149 4.13 -0.77 18.76
N GLY A 150 5.19 -1.00 19.53
CA GLY A 150 6.44 -1.58 18.98
C GLY A 150 6.26 -2.97 18.39
N LYS A 151 6.98 -3.25 17.30
CA LYS A 151 6.89 -4.52 16.54
C LYS A 151 7.32 -5.75 17.35
N SER A 152 8.24 -5.60 18.29
CA SER A 152 8.92 -6.72 18.98
C SER A 152 7.97 -7.68 19.70
N GLU A 153 6.86 -7.19 20.29
CA GLU A 153 5.89 -8.07 20.95
C GLU A 153 5.09 -8.92 19.94
N PHE A 154 4.82 -8.36 18.75
CA PHE A 154 4.16 -9.10 17.66
C PHE A 154 5.09 -10.15 17.06
N GLU A 155 6.35 -9.80 16.80
CA GLU A 155 7.36 -10.71 16.27
C GLU A 155 7.60 -11.88 17.22
N LYS A 156 7.68 -11.61 18.53
CA LYS A 156 7.79 -12.65 19.55
C LYS A 156 6.63 -13.67 19.50
N ILE A 157 5.39 -13.21 19.32
CA ILE A 157 4.25 -14.13 19.18
C ILE A 157 4.38 -14.98 17.92
N ILE A 158 4.84 -14.39 16.80
CA ILE A 158 5.06 -15.15 15.57
C ILE A 158 6.09 -16.25 15.79
N ASP A 159 7.21 -15.91 16.42
CA ASP A 159 8.32 -16.85 16.70
C ASP A 159 7.88 -17.96 17.67
N GLU A 160 7.19 -17.63 18.76
CA GLU A 160 6.62 -18.60 19.69
C GLU A 160 5.67 -19.58 18.99
N MET A 161 4.80 -19.06 18.10
CA MET A 161 3.87 -19.92 17.36
C MET A 161 4.58 -20.77 16.29
N LYS A 162 5.68 -20.29 15.70
CA LYS A 162 6.53 -21.11 14.81
C LYS A 162 7.18 -22.26 15.58
N GLU A 163 7.73 -22.00 16.76
CA GLU A 163 8.32 -23.00 17.61
C GLU A 163 7.29 -24.05 18.05
N GLU A 164 6.10 -23.62 18.53
CA GLU A 164 4.99 -24.51 18.90
C GLU A 164 4.55 -25.43 17.77
N ARG A 165 4.62 -24.97 16.52
CA ARG A 165 4.20 -25.72 15.33
C ARG A 165 5.34 -26.49 14.67
N GLY A 166 6.59 -26.21 15.00
CA GLY A 166 7.77 -26.78 14.36
C GLY A 166 7.95 -26.36 12.91
N ILE A 167 7.51 -25.13 12.56
CA ILE A 167 7.59 -24.53 11.21
C ILE A 167 8.63 -23.42 11.18
N LYS A 168 9.09 -23.05 9.97
CA LYS A 168 10.12 -22.03 9.78
C LYS A 168 9.60 -20.79 9.07
N LEU A 169 8.67 -20.96 8.15
CA LEU A 169 8.18 -19.88 7.29
C LEU A 169 6.73 -19.51 7.64
N ASP A 170 6.40 -18.23 7.52
CA ASP A 170 5.01 -17.74 7.70
C ASP A 170 4.04 -18.40 6.71
N THR A 171 4.56 -18.84 5.55
CA THR A 171 3.77 -19.53 4.53
C THR A 171 3.25 -20.90 4.98
N GLU A 172 3.80 -21.47 6.05
CA GLU A 172 3.41 -22.78 6.60
C GLU A 172 2.27 -22.68 7.64
N PHE A 173 1.96 -21.45 8.11
CA PHE A 173 0.81 -21.25 9.01
C PHE A 173 -0.52 -21.53 8.33
N SER A 174 -1.42 -22.17 9.04
CA SER A 174 -2.81 -22.36 8.62
C SER A 174 -3.66 -21.10 8.88
N ALA A 175 -4.86 -21.08 8.28
CA ALA A 175 -5.84 -20.02 8.56
C ALA A 175 -6.22 -19.93 10.05
N ASP A 176 -6.30 -21.06 10.74
CA ASP A 176 -6.64 -21.08 12.17
C ASP A 176 -5.48 -20.60 13.06
N ASP A 177 -4.24 -20.80 12.64
CA ASP A 177 -3.10 -20.22 13.31
C ASP A 177 -3.11 -18.69 13.20
N PHE A 178 -3.39 -18.15 12.01
CA PHE A 178 -3.52 -16.71 11.84
C PHE A 178 -4.68 -16.11 12.62
N LYS A 179 -5.82 -16.81 12.72
CA LYS A 179 -6.93 -16.34 13.59
C LYS A 179 -6.51 -16.25 15.06
N LYS A 180 -5.79 -17.24 15.57
CA LYS A 180 -5.25 -17.21 16.93
C LYS A 180 -4.24 -16.08 17.12
N MET A 181 -3.37 -15.89 16.15
CA MET A 181 -2.38 -14.80 16.12
C MET A 181 -3.05 -13.42 16.17
N ILE A 182 -4.09 -13.20 15.37
CA ILE A 182 -4.88 -11.96 15.35
C ILE A 182 -5.46 -11.66 16.73
N GLN A 183 -6.00 -12.65 17.44
CA GLN A 183 -6.54 -12.46 18.79
C GLN A 183 -5.45 -12.07 19.79
N LYS A 184 -4.27 -12.71 19.72
CA LYS A 184 -3.11 -12.34 20.54
C LYS A 184 -2.67 -10.89 20.21
N PHE A 185 -2.62 -10.51 18.94
CA PHE A 185 -2.25 -9.16 18.50
C PHE A 185 -3.24 -8.10 18.98
N LYS A 186 -4.55 -8.35 18.87
CA LYS A 186 -5.57 -7.46 19.41
C LYS A 186 -5.47 -7.31 20.93
N THR A 187 -5.02 -8.34 21.64
CA THR A 187 -4.78 -8.29 23.09
C THR A 187 -3.60 -7.36 23.41
N ILE A 188 -2.47 -7.44 22.66
CA ILE A 188 -1.35 -6.50 22.80
C ILE A 188 -1.83 -5.09 22.51
N TYR A 189 -2.52 -4.89 21.38
CA TYR A 189 -3.07 -3.59 21.01
C TYR A 189 -3.89 -2.98 22.15
N LYS A 190 -4.83 -3.75 22.71
CA LYS A 190 -5.68 -3.28 23.82
C LYS A 190 -4.87 -2.95 25.08
N LYS A 191 -3.87 -3.74 25.39
CA LYS A 191 -2.97 -3.52 26.55
C LYS A 191 -2.23 -2.19 26.42
N ASP A 192 -1.65 -1.92 25.25
CA ASP A 192 -0.75 -0.79 25.04
C ASP A 192 -1.51 0.51 24.69
N VAL A 193 -2.60 0.40 23.92
CA VAL A 193 -3.40 1.55 23.47
C VAL A 193 -4.52 1.91 24.45
N GLY A 194 -4.94 0.96 25.30
CA GLY A 194 -6.02 1.15 26.28
C GLY A 194 -7.43 1.05 25.72
N LYS A 195 -7.59 0.66 24.44
CA LYS A 195 -8.89 0.46 23.77
C LYS A 195 -8.84 -0.70 22.79
N ASP A 196 -10.00 -1.20 22.40
CA ASP A 196 -10.08 -2.29 21.41
C ASP A 196 -9.59 -1.84 20.03
N PHE A 197 -9.12 -2.81 19.22
CA PHE A 197 -8.75 -2.56 17.83
C PHE A 197 -9.95 -2.04 17.03
N PRO A 198 -9.81 -0.99 16.21
CA PRO A 198 -10.94 -0.39 15.51
C PRO A 198 -11.54 -1.35 14.47
N GLU A 199 -12.80 -1.75 14.68
CA GLU A 199 -13.58 -2.57 13.75
C GLU A 199 -14.34 -1.71 12.71
N ASN A 200 -14.42 -0.38 12.92
CA ASN A 200 -15.05 0.53 11.97
C ASN A 200 -14.05 0.91 10.86
N PRO A 201 -14.33 0.57 9.58
CA PRO A 201 -13.42 0.87 8.46
C PRO A 201 -13.15 2.37 8.27
N GLU A 202 -14.13 3.25 8.50
CA GLU A 202 -13.90 4.70 8.42
C GLU A 202 -12.92 5.17 9.50
N GLU A 203 -13.02 4.66 10.73
CA GLU A 203 -12.06 4.96 11.80
C GLU A 203 -10.64 4.51 11.42
N GLN A 204 -10.52 3.33 10.82
CA GLN A 204 -9.25 2.83 10.30
C GLN A 204 -8.67 3.76 9.23
N LEU A 205 -9.48 4.20 8.27
CA LEU A 205 -9.05 5.07 7.17
C LEU A 205 -8.56 6.43 7.68
N PHE A 206 -9.33 7.09 8.51
CA PHE A 206 -8.92 8.39 9.06
C PHE A 206 -7.74 8.28 10.02
N GLY A 207 -7.64 7.19 10.79
CA GLY A 207 -6.46 6.87 11.59
C GLY A 207 -5.20 6.75 10.73
N ALA A 208 -5.28 6.02 9.62
CA ALA A 208 -4.18 5.85 8.68
C ALA A 208 -3.78 7.16 7.98
N ILE A 209 -4.73 7.96 7.49
CA ILE A 209 -4.46 9.26 6.88
C ILE A 209 -3.74 10.19 7.88
N ASN A 210 -4.22 10.26 9.10
CA ASN A 210 -3.60 11.06 10.16
C ASN A 210 -2.18 10.58 10.48
N ALA A 211 -1.96 9.24 10.54
CA ALA A 211 -0.64 8.67 10.79
C ALA A 211 0.35 9.02 9.67
N VAL A 212 -0.08 8.97 8.41
CA VAL A 212 0.75 9.39 7.28
C VAL A 212 1.11 10.88 7.38
N PHE A 213 0.18 11.76 7.73
CA PHE A 213 0.51 13.17 7.97
C PHE A 213 1.48 13.35 9.14
N LEU A 214 1.28 12.62 10.24
CA LEU A 214 2.18 12.66 11.39
C LEU A 214 3.58 12.15 11.05
N SER A 215 3.71 11.20 10.14
CA SER A 215 5.00 10.65 9.74
C SER A 215 5.92 11.68 9.06
N TRP A 216 5.35 12.76 8.49
CA TRP A 216 6.12 13.88 7.95
C TRP A 216 7.04 14.52 8.97
N ASN A 217 6.63 14.61 10.24
CA ASN A 217 7.38 15.27 11.31
C ASN A 217 7.93 14.30 12.36
N THR A 218 8.18 13.04 12.00
CA THR A 218 8.99 12.12 12.82
C THR A 218 10.45 12.58 12.86
N PRO A 219 11.21 12.28 13.92
CA PRO A 219 12.63 12.63 14.01
C PRO A 219 13.45 12.19 12.80
N ARG A 220 13.22 10.96 12.29
CA ARG A 220 13.90 10.42 11.10
C ARG A 220 13.58 11.22 9.85
N ALA A 221 12.30 11.59 9.63
CA ALA A 221 11.88 12.36 8.47
C ALA A 221 12.39 13.81 8.51
N ILE A 222 12.40 14.43 9.70
CA ILE A 222 12.97 15.77 9.90
C ILE A 222 14.47 15.77 9.60
N TYR A 223 15.21 14.78 10.12
CA TYR A 223 16.64 14.65 9.88
C TYR A 223 16.95 14.46 8.40
N TYR A 224 16.22 13.53 7.72
CA TYR A 224 16.38 13.29 6.29
C TYR A 224 16.15 14.55 5.46
N ARG A 225 15.09 15.31 5.75
CA ARG A 225 14.80 16.57 5.04
C ARG A 225 15.90 17.60 5.20
N ARG A 226 16.48 17.73 6.40
CA ARG A 226 17.61 18.64 6.64
C ARG A 226 18.84 18.26 5.83
N MET A 227 19.14 16.95 5.74
CA MET A 227 20.30 16.45 5.02
C MET A 227 20.16 16.56 3.48
N ASN A 228 18.94 16.69 2.98
CA ASN A 228 18.64 16.73 1.56
C ASN A 228 18.02 18.07 1.11
N ASP A 229 18.13 19.12 1.92
CA ASP A 229 17.62 20.47 1.65
C ASP A 229 16.13 20.50 1.24
N ILE A 230 15.30 19.59 1.82
CA ILE A 230 13.86 19.50 1.56
C ILE A 230 13.12 20.45 2.51
N PRO A 231 12.35 21.43 2.00
CA PRO A 231 11.62 22.38 2.82
C PRO A 231 10.58 21.72 3.74
N HIS A 232 10.57 22.15 4.99
CA HIS A 232 9.67 21.58 6.01
C HIS A 232 8.19 21.86 5.75
N GLU A 233 7.90 23.01 5.13
CA GLU A 233 6.55 23.47 4.82
C GLU A 233 5.87 22.72 3.66
N TRP A 234 6.59 21.90 2.92
CA TRP A 234 6.02 21.20 1.76
C TRP A 234 4.94 20.18 2.12
N GLY A 235 5.02 19.57 3.30
CA GLY A 235 4.10 18.53 3.71
C GLY A 235 4.20 17.26 2.85
N THR A 236 3.29 16.34 3.09
CA THR A 236 3.11 15.13 2.29
C THR A 236 1.67 15.00 1.81
N ALA A 237 1.46 14.51 0.60
CA ALA A 237 0.16 13.99 0.18
C ALA A 237 -0.06 12.59 0.75
N VAL A 238 -1.31 12.13 0.69
CA VAL A 238 -1.69 10.76 1.02
C VAL A 238 -2.35 10.12 -0.20
N ASN A 239 -1.81 8.99 -0.66
CA ASN A 239 -2.41 8.19 -1.72
C ASN A 239 -3.26 7.10 -1.08
N VAL A 240 -4.56 7.11 -1.38
CA VAL A 240 -5.53 6.08 -0.99
C VAL A 240 -5.85 5.27 -2.24
N GLN A 241 -5.46 4.00 -2.26
CA GLN A 241 -5.53 3.16 -3.45
C GLN A 241 -6.17 1.81 -3.14
N SER A 242 -6.95 1.27 -4.07
CA SER A 242 -7.50 -0.07 -3.93
C SER A 242 -6.37 -1.11 -3.86
N MET A 243 -6.52 -2.06 -2.94
CA MET A 243 -5.57 -3.17 -2.84
C MET A 243 -5.71 -4.13 -4.01
N VAL A 244 -4.56 -4.64 -4.45
CA VAL A 244 -4.37 -5.83 -5.28
C VAL A 244 -3.42 -6.78 -4.57
N PHE A 245 -3.58 -8.08 -4.77
CA PHE A 245 -2.96 -9.07 -3.91
C PHE A 245 -2.10 -10.06 -4.69
N GLY A 246 -0.79 -9.99 -4.49
CA GLY A 246 0.17 -10.97 -5.02
C GLY A 246 0.21 -12.29 -4.25
N ASN A 247 -0.48 -12.39 -3.10
CA ASN A 247 -0.48 -13.56 -2.21
C ASN A 247 -1.80 -14.35 -2.21
N MET A 248 -2.58 -14.26 -3.28
CA MET A 248 -3.85 -15.01 -3.39
C MET A 248 -3.68 -16.47 -3.81
N GLY A 249 -2.48 -16.90 -4.14
CA GLY A 249 -2.17 -18.25 -4.61
C GLY A 249 -1.21 -18.26 -5.79
N ASP A 250 -1.16 -19.38 -6.50
CA ASP A 250 -0.17 -19.63 -7.56
C ASP A 250 -0.41 -18.80 -8.83
N THR A 251 -1.58 -18.16 -8.97
CA THR A 251 -1.91 -17.24 -10.07
C THR A 251 -1.62 -15.78 -9.74
N SER A 252 -0.99 -15.52 -8.60
CA SER A 252 -0.71 -14.18 -8.10
C SER A 252 0.73 -14.06 -7.67
N GLY A 253 1.30 -12.87 -7.84
CA GLY A 253 2.69 -12.59 -7.49
C GLY A 253 2.95 -11.09 -7.38
N THR A 254 4.15 -10.73 -7.00
CA THR A 254 4.59 -9.34 -6.93
C THR A 254 6.07 -9.24 -7.27
N GLY A 255 6.50 -8.08 -7.75
CA GLY A 255 7.90 -7.90 -8.12
C GLY A 255 8.29 -6.44 -8.28
N VAL A 256 9.57 -6.28 -8.54
CA VAL A 256 10.21 -5.02 -8.89
C VAL A 256 10.94 -5.18 -10.23
N ALA A 257 10.86 -4.18 -11.08
CA ALA A 257 11.46 -4.24 -12.41
C ALA A 257 12.03 -2.88 -12.82
N PHE A 258 13.15 -2.94 -13.52
CA PHE A 258 13.81 -1.79 -14.14
C PHE A 258 13.67 -1.89 -15.66
N SER A 259 13.36 -0.78 -16.32
CA SER A 259 13.22 -0.75 -17.78
C SER A 259 14.54 -0.97 -18.51
N ARG A 260 15.67 -0.85 -17.81
CA ARG A 260 17.03 -1.16 -18.25
C ARG A 260 17.80 -1.83 -17.11
N ASN A 261 18.87 -2.54 -17.46
CA ASN A 261 19.78 -3.06 -16.44
C ASN A 261 20.40 -1.89 -15.65
N PRO A 262 20.13 -1.76 -14.33
CA PRO A 262 20.57 -0.61 -13.53
C PRO A 262 22.10 -0.57 -13.34
N ALA A 263 22.83 -1.68 -13.54
CA ALA A 263 24.27 -1.73 -13.38
C ALA A 263 25.02 -1.39 -14.68
N THR A 264 24.47 -1.76 -15.85
CA THR A 264 25.17 -1.62 -17.15
C THR A 264 24.53 -0.57 -18.06
N GLY A 265 23.25 -0.26 -17.88
CA GLY A 265 22.47 0.62 -18.78
C GLY A 265 21.97 -0.07 -20.05
N GLU A 266 22.24 -1.37 -20.21
CA GLU A 266 21.75 -2.15 -21.35
C GLU A 266 20.23 -2.07 -21.48
N ASP A 267 19.75 -1.99 -22.72
CA ASP A 267 18.32 -2.01 -23.08
C ASP A 267 17.75 -3.43 -22.95
N HIS A 268 17.83 -3.94 -21.75
CA HIS A 268 17.24 -5.19 -21.30
C HIS A 268 16.54 -4.94 -19.96
N CYS A 269 15.27 -5.27 -19.90
CA CYS A 269 14.50 -5.13 -18.67
C CYS A 269 15.06 -6.10 -17.62
N TYR A 270 15.28 -5.60 -16.42
CA TYR A 270 15.86 -6.33 -15.31
C TYR A 270 14.92 -6.30 -14.12
N GLY A 271 14.80 -7.38 -13.38
CA GLY A 271 13.95 -7.38 -12.19
C GLY A 271 13.82 -8.73 -11.53
N GLU A 272 13.07 -8.72 -10.45
CA GLU A 272 12.83 -9.89 -9.63
C GLU A 272 11.35 -9.97 -9.23
N TYR A 273 10.82 -11.18 -9.11
CA TYR A 273 9.45 -11.40 -8.66
C TYR A 273 9.32 -12.62 -7.75
N LEU A 274 8.25 -12.64 -6.97
CA LEU A 274 7.85 -13.78 -6.14
C LEU A 274 6.39 -14.13 -6.41
N MET A 275 6.13 -15.39 -6.74
CA MET A 275 4.75 -15.90 -6.77
C MET A 275 4.24 -16.13 -5.36
N ASN A 276 2.92 -15.94 -5.19
CA ASN A 276 2.22 -16.07 -3.90
C ASN A 276 2.91 -15.27 -2.78
N ALA A 277 3.12 -13.96 -3.02
CA ALA A 277 3.83 -13.04 -2.12
C ALA A 277 3.23 -11.63 -2.14
N GLN A 278 3.40 -10.89 -1.05
CA GLN A 278 3.17 -9.44 -1.00
C GLN A 278 4.49 -8.69 -1.23
N GLY A 279 4.41 -7.39 -1.59
CA GLY A 279 5.60 -6.59 -1.89
C GLY A 279 6.65 -6.57 -0.77
N GLU A 280 6.23 -6.65 0.49
CA GLU A 280 7.13 -6.75 1.64
C GLU A 280 7.99 -8.02 1.61
N ASP A 281 7.47 -9.12 1.07
CA ASP A 281 8.15 -10.42 1.04
C ASP A 281 9.32 -10.43 0.02
N VAL A 282 9.25 -9.62 -1.04
CA VAL A 282 10.32 -9.47 -2.03
C VAL A 282 11.56 -8.84 -1.41
N VAL A 283 11.37 -7.82 -0.56
CA VAL A 283 12.48 -7.07 0.07
C VAL A 283 12.94 -7.67 1.40
N ALA A 284 12.13 -8.55 2.00
CA ALA A 284 12.45 -9.16 3.30
C ALA A 284 13.60 -10.19 3.24
N GLY A 285 13.94 -10.70 2.05
CA GLY A 285 15.01 -11.69 1.87
C GLY A 285 14.73 -13.07 2.48
N ILE A 286 13.47 -13.37 2.85
CA ILE A 286 13.07 -14.65 3.45
C ILE A 286 12.93 -15.76 2.39
N ARG A 287 12.50 -15.37 1.20
CA ARG A 287 12.38 -16.22 0.02
C ARG A 287 13.31 -15.69 -1.07
N THR A 288 13.90 -16.56 -1.87
CA THR A 288 14.71 -16.16 -3.02
C THR A 288 13.76 -15.76 -4.16
N PRO A 289 13.80 -14.51 -4.64
CA PRO A 289 13.03 -14.10 -5.81
C PRO A 289 13.52 -14.81 -7.07
N GLU A 290 12.65 -14.92 -8.06
CA GLU A 290 12.97 -15.38 -9.40
C GLU A 290 13.31 -14.19 -10.29
N ASP A 291 14.19 -14.43 -11.28
CA ASP A 291 14.56 -13.46 -12.30
C ASP A 291 13.35 -13.12 -13.18
N LEU A 292 13.22 -11.85 -13.56
CA LEU A 292 12.09 -11.35 -14.37
C LEU A 292 11.92 -12.11 -15.68
N ASP A 293 13.01 -12.59 -16.29
CA ASP A 293 12.94 -13.35 -17.55
C ASP A 293 12.16 -14.66 -17.40
N HIS A 294 12.14 -15.27 -16.21
CA HIS A 294 11.33 -16.47 -15.93
C HIS A 294 9.83 -16.19 -15.85
N LEU A 295 9.41 -14.93 -15.70
CA LEU A 295 7.99 -14.57 -15.75
C LEU A 295 7.37 -14.92 -17.10
N LYS A 296 8.17 -14.99 -18.17
CA LYS A 296 7.73 -15.44 -19.49
C LYS A 296 7.29 -16.90 -19.51
N ASP A 297 7.97 -17.75 -18.74
CA ASP A 297 7.61 -19.17 -18.62
C ASP A 297 6.31 -19.36 -17.84
N TYR A 298 6.02 -18.44 -16.91
CA TYR A 298 4.77 -18.39 -16.15
C TYR A 298 3.60 -17.91 -17.00
N GLY A 299 3.80 -16.84 -17.81
CA GLY A 299 2.77 -16.29 -18.68
C GLY A 299 3.32 -15.27 -19.67
N GLU A 300 3.43 -15.66 -20.93
CA GLU A 300 4.00 -14.80 -21.99
C GLU A 300 3.23 -13.47 -22.14
N GLU A 301 1.89 -13.51 -22.07
CA GLU A 301 1.05 -12.31 -22.15
C GLU A 301 1.30 -11.33 -21.00
N LEU A 302 1.47 -11.83 -19.78
CA LEU A 302 1.79 -11.01 -18.60
C LEU A 302 3.18 -10.37 -18.71
N TYR A 303 4.16 -11.16 -19.16
CA TYR A 303 5.51 -10.65 -19.40
C TYR A 303 5.49 -9.54 -20.46
N ASP A 304 4.86 -9.78 -21.61
CA ASP A 304 4.78 -8.81 -22.69
C ASP A 304 4.03 -7.53 -22.29
N GLU A 305 2.96 -7.63 -21.49
CA GLU A 305 2.24 -6.48 -20.93
C GLU A 305 3.13 -5.66 -20.00
N LEU A 306 3.91 -6.32 -19.13
CA LEU A 306 4.86 -5.65 -18.23
C LEU A 306 5.96 -4.94 -19.02
N ILE A 307 6.63 -5.64 -19.95
CA ILE A 307 7.68 -5.06 -20.81
C ILE A 307 7.14 -3.89 -21.62
N GLY A 308 5.96 -4.04 -22.23
CA GLY A 308 5.30 -2.97 -22.98
C GLY A 308 4.99 -1.73 -22.11
N SER A 309 4.55 -1.96 -20.89
CA SER A 309 4.29 -0.89 -19.91
C SER A 309 5.56 -0.15 -19.52
N MET A 310 6.65 -0.88 -19.26
CA MET A 310 7.96 -0.31 -18.93
C MET A 310 8.52 0.55 -20.06
N LYS A 311 8.48 0.04 -21.30
CA LYS A 311 8.92 0.80 -22.49
C LYS A 311 8.09 2.07 -22.71
N LYS A 312 6.78 2.00 -22.46
CA LYS A 312 5.90 3.15 -22.57
C LYS A 312 6.22 4.23 -21.53
N LEU A 313 6.54 3.83 -20.31
CA LEU A 313 6.94 4.75 -19.23
C LEU A 313 8.33 5.36 -19.54
N GLU A 314 9.31 4.57 -19.95
CA GLU A 314 10.64 5.05 -20.31
C GLU A 314 10.57 6.07 -21.47
N ALA A 315 9.78 5.77 -22.50
CA ALA A 315 9.57 6.71 -23.62
C ALA A 315 8.92 8.03 -23.19
N PHE A 316 7.99 7.98 -22.22
CA PHE A 316 7.32 9.17 -21.70
C PHE A 316 8.25 10.03 -20.81
N TYR A 317 8.91 9.41 -19.82
CA TYR A 317 9.79 10.10 -18.88
C TYR A 317 11.18 10.42 -19.47
N LYS A 318 11.57 9.76 -20.57
CA LYS A 318 12.89 9.84 -21.22
C LYS A 318 14.04 9.47 -20.27
N ASP A 319 13.78 8.55 -19.37
CA ASP A 319 14.70 8.04 -18.38
C ASP A 319 14.31 6.62 -18.01
N MET A 320 15.29 5.80 -17.52
CA MET A 320 14.98 4.47 -17.04
C MET A 320 13.98 4.52 -15.89
N GLN A 321 13.16 3.50 -15.77
CA GLN A 321 12.11 3.41 -14.77
C GLN A 321 12.36 2.26 -13.83
N ASP A 322 12.09 2.52 -12.55
CA ASP A 322 12.01 1.56 -11.45
C ASP A 322 10.53 1.34 -11.12
N ILE A 323 10.03 0.13 -11.28
CA ILE A 323 8.59 -0.17 -11.26
C ILE A 323 8.30 -1.24 -10.21
N GLU A 324 7.33 -0.97 -9.34
CA GLU A 324 6.71 -1.98 -8.51
C GLU A 324 5.44 -2.51 -9.21
N PHE A 325 5.31 -3.83 -9.30
CA PHE A 325 4.14 -4.46 -9.91
C PHE A 325 3.57 -5.60 -9.07
N THR A 326 2.31 -5.90 -9.30
CA THR A 326 1.61 -7.04 -8.70
C THR A 326 0.78 -7.75 -9.77
N ILE A 327 0.80 -9.06 -9.72
CA ILE A 327 -0.10 -9.92 -10.50
C ILE A 327 -1.17 -10.43 -9.53
N GLU A 328 -2.42 -10.14 -9.79
CA GLU A 328 -3.57 -10.69 -9.04
C GLU A 328 -4.42 -11.53 -9.98
N ASP A 329 -4.47 -12.82 -9.74
CA ASP A 329 -5.25 -13.78 -10.54
C ASP A 329 -5.00 -13.63 -12.05
N ASN A 330 -3.73 -13.75 -12.45
CA ASN A 330 -3.24 -13.59 -13.82
C ASN A 330 -3.48 -12.20 -14.46
N LYS A 331 -3.69 -11.17 -13.67
CA LYS A 331 -3.85 -9.80 -14.15
C LYS A 331 -2.77 -8.89 -13.59
N LEU A 332 -2.07 -8.20 -14.48
CA LEU A 332 -1.01 -7.26 -14.13
C LEU A 332 -1.58 -5.95 -13.56
N TYR A 333 -0.88 -5.42 -12.57
CA TYR A 333 -1.08 -4.08 -12.02
C TYR A 333 0.27 -3.44 -11.72
N LEU A 334 0.43 -2.17 -12.09
CA LEU A 334 1.58 -1.36 -11.71
C LEU A 334 1.21 -0.52 -10.48
N LEU A 335 2.07 -0.54 -9.47
CA LEU A 335 1.80 0.11 -8.19
C LEU A 335 2.54 1.43 -8.02
N GLN A 336 3.68 1.57 -8.70
CA GLN A 336 4.56 2.72 -8.59
C GLN A 336 5.58 2.73 -9.74
N THR A 337 6.03 3.93 -10.10
CA THR A 337 7.24 4.19 -10.87
C THR A 337 7.99 5.40 -10.29
#